data_0f09b3f1646e36cfc26f0ed14976149d
#
_entry.id   0f09b3f1646e36cfc26f0ed14976149d
#
_cell.length_a   1.000
_cell.length_b   1.000
_cell.length_c   1.000
_cell.angle_alpha   90.00
_cell.angle_beta   90.00
_cell.angle_gamma   90.00
#
_symmetry.space_group_name_H-M   'P 1'
#
loop_
_entity.id
_entity.type
_entity.pdbx_description
1 polymer ?
#
loop_
_entity_poly.entity_id
_entity_poly.type
_entity_poly.pdbx_seq_one_letter_code
_entity_poly.pdbx_strand_id
1 'polypeptide(L)'
;MHLVDDNGWRIEIKKYPLLTEIGASRVERPGKLFPERRNQRQGEPTVEKGFYTQDDIREIVAYAAARRIEVIPEIEMPAHSNAALAAYPLLACPVVDKFIGVLPGLGGNHADIIYCAGNDSVFTFLQNIIDEVVALFPSKYIHLGGDEARKTHWKVCPLCQARMKKEGLKNEEDLQGYFMARMSNYVKSKGREVMGWDELTNTKIPDGAVIFGWQGYGQAALK
;
A
#
# COMPACT_ATOMS: atom_id res chain seq x y z
N MET A 1 -1.83 -12.70 2.41
CA MET A 1 -2.90 -12.12 3.27
C MET A 1 -2.95 -10.63 2.97
N HIS A 2 -4.04 -10.17 2.35
CA HIS A 2 -4.25 -8.78 1.94
C HIS A 2 -4.72 -7.98 3.15
N LEU A 3 -3.90 -7.08 3.66
CA LEU A 3 -4.10 -6.41 4.96
C LEU A 3 -4.37 -4.92 4.84
N VAL A 4 -4.09 -4.32 3.69
CA VAL A 4 -4.22 -2.89 3.48
C VAL A 4 -4.75 -2.60 2.08
N ASP A 5 -5.65 -1.63 1.97
CA ASP A 5 -6.23 -1.20 0.71
C ASP A 5 -6.87 0.19 0.89
N ASP A 6 -7.35 0.80 -0.17
CA ASP A 6 -8.05 2.09 -0.18
C ASP A 6 -9.29 2.10 0.73
N ASN A 7 -9.94 0.94 0.90
CA ASN A 7 -11.17 0.77 1.67
C ASN A 7 -10.95 0.32 3.12
N GLY A 8 -9.72 0.23 3.57
CA GLY A 8 -9.41 -0.04 4.97
C GLY A 8 -8.01 -0.57 5.24
N TRP A 9 -7.49 -0.16 6.37
CA TRP A 9 -6.29 -0.70 6.98
C TRP A 9 -6.65 -1.76 8.01
N ARG A 10 -6.11 -2.98 7.91
CA ARG A 10 -6.62 -4.15 8.66
C ARG A 10 -5.59 -4.84 9.54
N ILE A 11 -4.45 -4.20 9.82
CA ILE A 11 -3.43 -4.73 10.73
C ILE A 11 -3.00 -3.66 11.73
N GLU A 12 -2.94 -4.02 13.02
CA GLU A 12 -2.41 -3.13 14.05
C GLU A 12 -0.92 -2.88 13.82
N ILE A 13 -0.56 -1.58 13.75
CA ILE A 13 0.81 -1.10 13.75
C ILE A 13 0.97 -0.19 14.98
N LYS A 14 1.66 -0.66 15.99
CA LYS A 14 1.75 0.04 17.30
C LYS A 14 2.37 1.41 17.20
N LYS A 15 3.34 1.57 16.30
CA LYS A 15 3.98 2.86 16.03
C LYS A 15 3.04 3.88 15.37
N TYR A 16 2.00 3.41 14.68
CA TYR A 16 1.08 4.24 13.92
C TYR A 16 -0.39 3.92 14.23
N PRO A 17 -0.86 4.22 15.45
CA PRO A 17 -2.19 3.80 15.91
C PRO A 17 -3.35 4.36 15.07
N LEU A 18 -3.19 5.55 14.47
CA LEU A 18 -4.23 6.13 13.60
C LEU A 18 -4.53 5.26 12.37
N LEU A 19 -3.64 4.34 11.98
CA LEU A 19 -3.91 3.40 10.90
C LEU A 19 -5.13 2.52 11.19
N THR A 20 -5.34 2.12 12.44
CA THR A 20 -6.52 1.35 12.86
C THR A 20 -7.63 2.22 13.42
N GLU A 21 -7.32 3.31 14.12
CA GLU A 21 -8.33 4.23 14.65
C GLU A 21 -9.12 4.94 13.52
N ILE A 22 -8.44 5.39 12.48
CA ILE A 22 -9.02 6.09 11.33
C ILE A 22 -9.10 5.17 10.12
N GLY A 23 -7.98 4.53 9.75
CA GLY A 23 -7.87 3.75 8.53
C GLY A 23 -8.71 2.48 8.51
N ALA A 24 -9.09 1.91 9.66
CA ALA A 24 -10.00 0.77 9.73
C ALA A 24 -11.49 1.15 9.66
N SER A 25 -11.81 2.45 9.74
CA SER A 25 -13.18 2.97 9.76
C SER A 25 -13.55 3.61 8.44
N ARG A 26 -14.78 3.43 7.99
CA ARG A 26 -15.29 4.04 6.76
C ARG A 26 -16.77 4.38 6.84
N VAL A 27 -17.22 5.28 5.96
CA VAL A 27 -18.65 5.61 5.84
C VAL A 27 -19.44 4.41 5.33
N GLU A 28 -20.66 4.24 5.83
CA GLU A 28 -21.59 3.26 5.29
C GLU A 28 -22.37 3.82 4.10
N ARG A 29 -22.59 2.97 3.12
CA ARG A 29 -23.40 3.27 1.93
C ARG A 29 -24.37 2.12 1.66
N PRO A 30 -25.35 1.90 2.56
CA PRO A 30 -26.29 0.80 2.43
C PRO A 30 -27.10 0.92 1.13
N GLY A 31 -27.41 -0.21 0.49
CA GLY A 31 -28.21 -0.27 -0.73
C GLY A 31 -27.56 0.31 -1.98
N LYS A 32 -26.32 0.77 -1.92
CA LYS A 32 -25.58 1.24 -3.09
C LYS A 32 -24.59 0.19 -3.58
N LEU A 33 -24.67 -0.10 -4.86
CA LEU A 33 -23.65 -0.90 -5.54
C LEU A 33 -22.40 -0.05 -5.75
N PHE A 34 -21.31 -0.71 -5.79
CA PHE A 34 -20.07 -0.25 -6.36
C PHE A 34 -20.25 -0.04 -7.89
N PRO A 35 -19.94 1.08 -8.53
CA PRO A 35 -19.17 2.26 -8.10
C PRO A 35 -20.03 3.45 -7.59
N GLU A 36 -21.29 3.27 -7.28
CA GLU A 36 -22.21 4.36 -6.90
C GLU A 36 -21.95 4.93 -5.50
N ARG A 37 -21.03 4.34 -4.76
CA ARG A 37 -20.70 4.74 -3.39
C ARG A 37 -19.91 6.03 -3.40
N ARG A 38 -20.58 7.09 -3.00
CA ARG A 38 -19.96 8.40 -2.79
C ARG A 38 -18.86 8.33 -1.72
N ASN A 39 -17.71 8.96 -1.96
CA ASN A 39 -16.64 9.08 -0.97
C ASN A 39 -17.08 9.83 0.28
N GLN A 40 -16.34 9.62 1.35
CA GLN A 40 -16.52 10.32 2.62
C GLN A 40 -16.34 11.84 2.42
N ARG A 41 -17.21 12.63 3.03
CA ARG A 41 -17.01 14.07 3.20
C ARG A 41 -16.34 14.35 4.54
N GLN A 42 -15.64 15.46 4.63
CA GLN A 42 -15.07 15.90 5.91
C GLN A 42 -16.17 16.02 6.97
N GLY A 43 -15.91 15.46 8.16
CA GLY A 43 -16.88 15.44 9.26
C GLY A 43 -18.02 14.40 9.13
N GLU A 44 -18.06 13.62 8.06
CA GLU A 44 -19.04 12.55 7.92
C GLU A 44 -18.73 11.38 8.84
N PRO A 45 -19.70 10.89 9.66
CA PRO A 45 -19.49 9.79 10.57
C PRO A 45 -19.03 8.51 9.87
N THR A 46 -18.11 7.81 10.47
CA THR A 46 -17.63 6.50 10.04
C THR A 46 -18.03 5.40 11.00
N VAL A 47 -18.03 4.16 10.50
CA VAL A 47 -18.23 2.96 11.31
C VAL A 47 -16.97 2.12 11.20
N GLU A 48 -16.48 1.64 12.32
CA GLU A 48 -15.37 0.70 12.36
C GLU A 48 -15.75 -0.59 11.64
N LYS A 49 -14.81 -1.10 10.83
CA LYS A 49 -14.99 -2.35 10.06
C LYS A 49 -14.08 -3.48 10.53
N GLY A 50 -13.41 -3.27 11.66
CA GLY A 50 -12.51 -4.23 12.27
C GLY A 50 -11.11 -4.25 11.65
N PHE A 51 -10.18 -4.74 12.42
CA PHE A 51 -8.79 -5.00 12.05
C PHE A 51 -8.28 -6.18 12.89
N TYR A 52 -7.13 -6.71 12.53
CA TYR A 52 -6.42 -7.71 13.31
C TYR A 52 -5.43 -7.03 14.25
N THR A 53 -5.50 -7.36 15.53
CA THR A 53 -4.43 -7.04 16.49
C THR A 53 -3.18 -7.85 16.15
N GLN A 54 -2.05 -7.45 16.71
CA GLN A 54 -0.82 -8.25 16.52
C GLN A 54 -0.95 -9.64 17.13
N ASP A 55 -1.76 -9.81 18.18
CA ASP A 55 -2.01 -11.12 18.78
C ASP A 55 -2.90 -11.99 17.89
N ASP A 56 -3.93 -11.42 17.25
CA ASP A 56 -4.72 -12.13 16.23
C ASP A 56 -3.84 -12.63 15.08
N ILE A 57 -2.91 -11.78 14.61
CA ILE A 57 -1.96 -12.18 13.54
C ILE A 57 -1.09 -13.35 14.02
N ARG A 58 -0.56 -13.30 15.24
CA ARG A 58 0.25 -14.41 15.78
C ARG A 58 -0.54 -15.71 15.85
N GLU A 59 -1.81 -15.64 16.27
CA GLU A 59 -2.70 -16.81 16.30
C GLU A 59 -2.95 -17.36 14.89
N ILE A 60 -3.28 -16.49 13.92
CA ILE A 60 -3.49 -16.88 12.52
C ILE A 60 -2.24 -17.56 11.95
N VAL A 61 -1.07 -16.97 12.15
CA VAL A 61 0.20 -17.50 11.65
C VAL A 61 0.51 -18.86 12.29
N ALA A 62 0.32 -19.02 13.61
CA ALA A 62 0.52 -20.28 14.32
C ALA A 62 -0.46 -21.37 13.85
N TYR A 63 -1.73 -21.00 13.67
CA TYR A 63 -2.77 -21.91 13.17
C TYR A 63 -2.47 -22.41 11.74
N ALA A 64 -2.03 -21.51 10.86
CA ALA A 64 -1.63 -21.83 9.49
C ALA A 64 -0.38 -22.74 9.47
N ALA A 65 0.65 -22.38 10.26
CA ALA A 65 1.90 -23.14 10.35
C ALA A 65 1.67 -24.60 10.80
N ALA A 66 0.77 -24.83 11.78
CA ALA A 66 0.39 -26.17 12.21
C ALA A 66 -0.24 -27.01 11.08
N ARG A 67 -0.67 -26.36 9.99
CA ARG A 67 -1.25 -26.99 8.78
C ARG A 67 -0.30 -26.92 7.58
N ARG A 68 0.95 -26.54 7.80
CA ARG A 68 1.97 -26.37 6.76
C ARG A 68 1.56 -25.32 5.69
N ILE A 69 0.82 -24.29 6.11
CA ILE A 69 0.44 -23.14 5.29
C ILE A 69 1.31 -21.96 5.71
N GLU A 70 2.02 -21.38 4.76
CA GLU A 70 2.76 -20.13 4.94
C GLU A 70 1.81 -18.95 4.71
N VAL A 71 1.78 -18.00 5.64
CA VAL A 71 1.01 -16.77 5.50
C VAL A 71 1.95 -15.64 5.05
N ILE A 72 1.79 -15.21 3.81
CA ILE A 72 2.55 -14.11 3.23
C ILE A 72 1.75 -12.81 3.44
N PRO A 73 2.29 -11.81 4.15
CA PRO A 73 1.62 -10.52 4.29
C PRO A 73 1.73 -9.69 3.02
N GLU A 74 0.66 -8.96 2.70
CA GLU A 74 0.61 -8.00 1.60
C GLU A 74 0.35 -6.61 2.17
N ILE A 75 1.31 -5.71 1.92
CA ILE A 75 1.30 -4.30 2.32
C ILE A 75 1.44 -3.46 1.07
N GLU A 76 0.33 -2.93 0.60
CA GLU A 76 0.22 -2.20 -0.65
C GLU A 76 0.98 -0.88 -0.66
N MET A 77 1.71 -0.65 -1.76
CA MET A 77 2.41 0.59 -2.07
C MET A 77 2.82 0.65 -3.55
N PRO A 78 2.88 1.81 -4.19
CA PRO A 78 2.53 3.13 -3.67
C PRO A 78 1.04 3.43 -3.71
N ALA A 79 0.25 2.65 -4.45
CA ALA A 79 -1.20 2.76 -4.56
C ALA A 79 -1.92 1.99 -3.44
N HIS A 80 -3.24 1.87 -3.54
CA HIS A 80 -4.11 1.23 -2.54
C HIS A 80 -3.85 1.74 -1.11
N SER A 81 -3.54 3.03 -1.00
CA SER A 81 -3.03 3.69 0.20
C SER A 81 -3.99 4.69 0.83
N ASN A 82 -5.22 4.82 0.31
CA ASN A 82 -6.17 5.84 0.79
C ASN A 82 -6.48 5.70 2.28
N ALA A 83 -6.60 4.47 2.81
CA ALA A 83 -6.85 4.27 4.23
C ALA A 83 -5.68 4.78 5.11
N ALA A 84 -4.44 4.54 4.68
CA ALA A 84 -3.27 5.08 5.34
C ALA A 84 -3.16 6.60 5.22
N LEU A 85 -3.48 7.15 4.04
CA LEU A 85 -3.44 8.59 3.79
C LEU A 85 -4.58 9.34 4.47
N ALA A 86 -5.72 8.69 4.72
CA ALA A 86 -6.77 9.24 5.58
C ALA A 86 -6.30 9.42 7.02
N ALA A 87 -5.47 8.49 7.51
CA ALA A 87 -4.87 8.54 8.84
C ALA A 87 -3.67 9.50 8.92
N TYR A 88 -2.85 9.56 7.87
CA TYR A 88 -1.61 10.35 7.80
C TYR A 88 -1.54 11.14 6.49
N PRO A 89 -2.36 12.18 6.31
CA PRO A 89 -2.50 12.89 5.01
C PRO A 89 -1.23 13.58 4.53
N LEU A 90 -0.29 13.88 5.42
CA LEU A 90 1.01 14.47 5.06
C LEU A 90 1.91 13.52 4.23
N LEU A 91 1.54 12.26 4.10
CA LEU A 91 2.22 11.29 3.25
C LEU A 91 1.73 11.32 1.80
N ALA A 92 0.62 12.01 1.52
CA ALA A 92 0.19 12.31 0.15
C ALA A 92 1.05 13.41 -0.48
N CYS A 93 0.93 13.58 -1.80
CA CYS A 93 1.56 14.70 -2.48
C CYS A 93 0.96 16.04 -1.99
N PRO A 94 1.78 17.08 -1.72
CA PRO A 94 1.30 18.36 -1.19
C PRO A 94 0.35 19.12 -2.14
N VAL A 95 0.24 18.69 -3.39
CA VAL A 95 -0.74 19.21 -4.37
C VAL A 95 -2.14 18.64 -4.20
N VAL A 96 -2.34 17.65 -3.30
CA VAL A 96 -3.65 17.16 -2.95
C VAL A 96 -4.28 18.14 -1.96
N ASP A 97 -5.22 18.93 -2.43
CA ASP A 97 -5.89 20.01 -1.69
C ASP A 97 -7.27 19.63 -1.13
N LYS A 98 -7.64 18.36 -1.26
CA LYS A 98 -8.95 17.82 -0.85
C LYS A 98 -8.83 16.89 0.37
N PHE A 99 -9.93 16.77 1.11
CA PHE A 99 -10.04 15.82 2.20
C PHE A 99 -9.82 14.38 1.71
N ILE A 100 -8.97 13.65 2.39
CA ILE A 100 -8.68 12.24 2.13
C ILE A 100 -9.44 11.41 3.16
N GLY A 101 -10.43 10.65 2.71
CA GLY A 101 -11.18 9.70 3.54
C GLY A 101 -10.90 8.27 3.12
N VAL A 102 -11.21 7.33 4.01
CA VAL A 102 -11.20 5.90 3.67
C VAL A 102 -12.30 5.64 2.64
N LEU A 103 -11.97 4.96 1.54
CA LEU A 103 -12.94 4.74 0.48
C LEU A 103 -14.07 3.79 0.93
N PRO A 104 -15.32 4.05 0.57
CA PRO A 104 -16.45 3.22 0.98
C PRO A 104 -16.56 1.88 0.22
N GLY A 105 -15.65 1.64 -0.71
CA GLY A 105 -15.55 0.43 -1.53
C GLY A 105 -14.37 0.52 -2.47
N LEU A 106 -14.13 -0.53 -3.24
CA LEU A 106 -13.04 -0.57 -4.23
C LEU A 106 -13.36 0.33 -5.43
N GLY A 107 -12.34 0.92 -6.06
CA GLY A 107 -12.42 1.60 -7.36
C GLY A 107 -13.18 2.92 -7.37
N GLY A 108 -13.19 3.67 -6.29
CA GLY A 108 -13.73 5.04 -6.28
C GLY A 108 -12.89 6.01 -7.11
N ASN A 109 -13.46 7.19 -7.43
CA ASN A 109 -12.80 8.25 -8.21
C ASN A 109 -11.56 8.88 -7.51
N HIS A 110 -11.13 8.36 -6.37
CA HIS A 110 -10.00 8.86 -5.57
C HIS A 110 -8.87 7.84 -5.38
N ALA A 111 -8.93 6.70 -6.05
CA ALA A 111 -7.79 5.77 -6.13
C ALA A 111 -6.56 6.36 -6.85
N ASP A 112 -6.62 7.63 -7.24
CA ASP A 112 -5.51 8.42 -7.78
C ASP A 112 -4.66 9.11 -6.70
N ILE A 113 -5.08 9.10 -5.42
CA ILE A 113 -4.29 9.62 -4.31
C ILE A 113 -3.45 8.47 -3.74
N ILE A 114 -2.16 8.56 -4.00
CA ILE A 114 -1.18 7.53 -3.63
C ILE A 114 -0.04 8.17 -2.82
N TYR A 115 0.79 7.36 -2.16
CA TYR A 115 1.95 7.87 -1.44
C TYR A 115 2.83 8.77 -2.30
N CYS A 116 3.32 9.87 -1.72
CA CYS A 116 4.21 10.80 -2.41
C CYS A 116 5.63 10.21 -2.55
N ALA A 117 6.02 9.82 -3.75
CA ALA A 117 7.34 9.23 -4.02
C ALA A 117 8.51 10.22 -3.84
N GLY A 118 8.23 11.52 -3.82
CA GLY A 118 9.21 12.56 -3.54
C GLY A 118 9.48 12.83 -2.05
N ASN A 119 8.60 12.33 -1.17
CA ASN A 119 8.65 12.60 0.27
C ASN A 119 9.38 11.47 1.02
N ASP A 120 10.55 11.75 1.60
CA ASP A 120 11.32 10.74 2.35
C ASP A 120 10.61 10.24 3.61
N SER A 121 9.68 11.01 4.19
CA SER A 121 8.88 10.55 5.33
C SER A 121 7.97 9.36 4.97
N VAL A 122 7.55 9.25 3.71
CA VAL A 122 6.79 8.08 3.22
C VAL A 122 7.63 6.80 3.37
N PHE A 123 8.88 6.84 2.96
CA PHE A 123 9.77 5.67 3.07
C PHE A 123 10.04 5.32 4.52
N THR A 124 10.29 6.30 5.38
CA THR A 124 10.46 6.07 6.83
C THR A 124 9.20 5.46 7.45
N PHE A 125 8.03 5.96 7.08
CA PHE A 125 6.74 5.43 7.53
C PHE A 125 6.57 3.95 7.12
N LEU A 126 6.77 3.64 5.84
CA LEU A 126 6.64 2.28 5.31
C LEU A 126 7.70 1.32 5.88
N GLN A 127 8.92 1.78 6.07
CA GLN A 127 9.98 1.01 6.70
C GLN A 127 9.63 0.61 8.13
N ASN A 128 9.08 1.53 8.92
CA ASN A 128 8.62 1.22 10.27
C ASN A 128 7.45 0.21 10.28
N ILE A 129 6.55 0.27 9.30
CA ILE A 129 5.48 -0.72 9.13
C ILE A 129 6.08 -2.09 8.81
N ILE A 130 7.01 -2.15 7.85
CA ILE A 130 7.69 -3.40 7.48
C ILE A 130 8.43 -4.00 8.68
N ASP A 131 9.02 -3.21 9.57
CA ASP A 131 9.68 -3.71 10.78
C ASP A 131 8.71 -4.47 11.69
N GLU A 132 7.50 -3.94 11.91
CA GLU A 132 6.49 -4.63 12.72
C GLU A 132 5.92 -5.85 11.98
N VAL A 133 5.69 -5.75 10.68
CA VAL A 133 5.20 -6.87 9.85
C VAL A 133 6.20 -8.04 9.83
N VAL A 134 7.49 -7.77 9.65
CA VAL A 134 8.54 -8.82 9.66
C VAL A 134 8.62 -9.52 11.01
N ALA A 135 8.35 -8.82 12.11
CA ALA A 135 8.33 -9.43 13.44
C ALA A 135 7.12 -10.34 13.67
N LEU A 136 6.02 -10.14 12.95
CA LEU A 136 4.78 -10.91 13.07
C LEU A 136 4.72 -12.11 12.12
N PHE A 137 5.28 -11.97 10.92
CA PHE A 137 5.21 -12.98 9.88
C PHE A 137 6.58 -13.64 9.66
N PRO A 138 6.70 -14.96 9.91
CA PRO A 138 7.95 -15.71 9.67
C PRO A 138 8.20 -15.97 8.18
N SER A 139 7.26 -15.63 7.31
CA SER A 139 7.36 -15.83 5.86
C SER A 139 8.67 -15.29 5.30
N LYS A 140 9.28 -16.06 4.41
CA LYS A 140 10.41 -15.60 3.61
C LYS A 140 10.04 -14.36 2.77
N TYR A 141 8.78 -14.23 2.38
CA TYR A 141 8.30 -13.25 1.44
C TYR A 141 7.45 -12.17 2.10
N ILE A 142 7.57 -10.94 1.58
CA ILE A 142 6.67 -9.81 1.85
C ILE A 142 6.16 -9.33 0.49
N HIS A 143 4.84 -9.28 0.31
CA HIS A 143 4.22 -8.75 -0.88
C HIS A 143 4.01 -7.24 -0.73
N LEU A 144 4.54 -6.46 -1.67
CA LEU A 144 4.53 -4.99 -1.63
C LEU A 144 3.48 -4.36 -2.57
N GLY A 145 2.64 -5.18 -3.21
CA GLY A 145 1.65 -4.71 -4.18
C GLY A 145 2.30 -4.21 -5.48
N GLY A 146 2.15 -2.94 -5.76
CA GLY A 146 2.74 -2.26 -6.92
C GLY A 146 1.78 -2.02 -8.07
N ASP A 147 0.53 -2.48 -7.93
CA ASP A 147 -0.52 -2.43 -8.93
C ASP A 147 -1.25 -1.08 -8.94
N GLU A 148 -1.96 -0.84 -10.04
CA GLU A 148 -2.92 0.25 -10.27
C GLU A 148 -2.46 1.67 -9.87
N ALA A 149 -1.15 1.91 -9.75
CA ALA A 149 -0.59 3.19 -9.32
C ALA A 149 -0.87 4.31 -10.34
N ARG A 150 -1.89 5.11 -10.09
CA ARG A 150 -2.23 6.29 -10.90
C ARG A 150 -1.35 7.46 -10.51
N LYS A 151 -0.47 7.88 -11.40
CA LYS A 151 0.57 8.91 -11.15
C LYS A 151 0.08 10.35 -11.39
N THR A 152 -1.24 10.59 -11.36
CA THR A 152 -1.85 11.91 -11.66
C THR A 152 -1.21 13.03 -10.83
N HIS A 153 -1.10 12.83 -9.52
CA HIS A 153 -0.52 13.82 -8.63
C HIS A 153 1.01 13.89 -8.72
N TRP A 154 1.70 12.78 -9.02
CA TRP A 154 3.15 12.78 -9.16
C TRP A 154 3.63 13.67 -10.30
N LYS A 155 2.85 13.76 -11.40
CA LYS A 155 3.16 14.59 -12.58
C LYS A 155 3.27 16.07 -12.27
N VAL A 156 2.53 16.54 -11.27
CA VAL A 156 2.47 17.96 -10.89
C VAL A 156 3.04 18.22 -9.50
N CYS A 157 3.44 17.20 -8.77
CA CYS A 157 4.00 17.31 -7.43
C CYS A 157 5.45 17.79 -7.46
N PRO A 158 5.78 18.96 -6.87
CA PRO A 158 7.14 19.48 -6.90
C PRO A 158 8.16 18.53 -6.23
N LEU A 159 7.76 17.78 -5.19
CA LEU A 159 8.65 16.83 -4.52
C LEU A 159 8.95 15.63 -5.43
N CYS A 160 7.93 15.09 -6.13
CA CYS A 160 8.11 13.98 -7.06
C CYS A 160 8.98 14.40 -8.25
N GLN A 161 8.73 15.57 -8.83
CA GLN A 161 9.52 16.09 -9.95
C GLN A 161 10.97 16.40 -9.53
N ALA A 162 11.19 16.94 -8.33
CA ALA A 162 12.54 17.12 -7.78
C ALA A 162 13.26 15.80 -7.57
N ARG A 163 12.55 14.77 -7.09
CA ARG A 163 13.10 13.41 -6.95
C ARG A 163 13.51 12.83 -8.30
N MET A 164 12.64 12.93 -9.29
CA MET A 164 12.93 12.45 -10.64
C MET A 164 14.19 13.12 -11.21
N LYS A 165 14.28 14.44 -11.09
CA LYS A 165 15.46 15.18 -11.53
C LYS A 165 16.73 14.74 -10.80
N LYS A 166 16.66 14.57 -9.48
CA LYS A 166 17.80 14.16 -8.64
C LYS A 166 18.33 12.78 -9.01
N GLU A 167 17.41 11.84 -9.24
CA GLU A 167 17.75 10.42 -9.50
C GLU A 167 17.92 10.12 -11.02
N GLY A 168 17.76 11.13 -11.88
CA GLY A 168 17.89 10.97 -13.35
C GLY A 168 16.79 10.12 -13.98
N LEU A 169 15.60 10.09 -13.38
CA LEU A 169 14.43 9.34 -13.84
C LEU A 169 13.72 10.08 -14.98
N LYS A 170 13.25 9.34 -15.99
CA LYS A 170 12.70 9.94 -17.23
C LYS A 170 11.21 10.24 -17.15
N ASN A 171 10.47 9.46 -16.35
CA ASN A 171 9.02 9.54 -16.24
C ASN A 171 8.54 8.99 -14.89
N GLU A 172 7.25 9.05 -14.64
CA GLU A 172 6.64 8.59 -13.38
C GLU A 172 6.62 7.06 -13.24
N GLU A 173 6.77 6.30 -14.34
CA GLU A 173 6.99 4.85 -14.27
C GLU A 173 8.38 4.55 -13.68
N ASP A 174 9.40 5.24 -14.14
CA ASP A 174 10.75 5.13 -13.55
C ASP A 174 10.72 5.55 -12.06
N LEU A 175 9.90 6.54 -11.69
CA LEU A 175 9.73 6.96 -10.30
C LEU A 175 9.06 5.87 -9.46
N GLN A 176 8.09 5.14 -10.00
CA GLN A 176 7.52 3.97 -9.33
C GLN A 176 8.58 2.88 -9.18
N GLY A 177 9.37 2.62 -10.21
CA GLY A 177 10.50 1.69 -10.14
C GLY A 177 11.49 2.05 -9.04
N TYR A 178 11.86 3.33 -8.92
CA TYR A 178 12.68 3.83 -7.83
C TYR A 178 12.05 3.59 -6.46
N PHE A 179 10.76 3.91 -6.32
CA PHE A 179 10.01 3.69 -5.08
C PHE A 179 10.05 2.22 -4.65
N MET A 180 9.67 1.34 -5.56
CA MET A 180 9.63 -0.11 -5.30
C MET A 180 11.03 -0.68 -5.04
N ALA A 181 12.06 -0.26 -5.78
CA ALA A 181 13.43 -0.69 -5.56
C ALA A 181 13.94 -0.28 -4.16
N ARG A 182 13.64 0.94 -3.71
CA ARG A 182 14.03 1.44 -2.39
C ARG A 182 13.38 0.63 -1.27
N MET A 183 12.09 0.31 -1.39
CA MET A 183 11.38 -0.51 -0.41
C MET A 183 11.81 -1.97 -0.46
N SER A 184 12.05 -2.52 -1.65
CA SER A 184 12.57 -3.88 -1.83
C SER A 184 13.95 -4.06 -1.19
N ASN A 185 14.84 -3.08 -1.35
CA ASN A 185 16.16 -3.11 -0.70
C ASN A 185 16.02 -3.09 0.83
N TYR A 186 15.02 -2.36 1.35
CA TYR A 186 14.76 -2.38 2.79
C TYR A 186 14.25 -3.74 3.26
N VAL A 187 13.29 -4.35 2.57
CA VAL A 187 12.80 -5.71 2.88
C VAL A 187 13.94 -6.73 2.83
N LYS A 188 14.82 -6.65 1.83
CA LYS A 188 16.00 -7.51 1.72
C LYS A 188 16.99 -7.31 2.88
N SER A 189 17.15 -6.07 3.36
CA SER A 189 18.00 -5.79 4.53
C SER A 189 17.48 -6.45 5.82
N LYS A 190 16.20 -6.82 5.86
CA LYS A 190 15.57 -7.59 6.95
C LYS A 190 15.64 -9.11 6.72
N GLY A 191 16.37 -9.57 5.71
CA GLY A 191 16.51 -10.99 5.38
C GLY A 191 15.26 -11.60 4.74
N ARG A 192 14.44 -10.79 4.10
CA ARG A 192 13.21 -11.21 3.41
C ARG A 192 13.33 -10.97 1.89
N GLU A 193 12.51 -11.69 1.13
CA GLU A 193 12.37 -11.54 -0.32
C GLU A 193 11.07 -10.78 -0.65
N VAL A 194 11.04 -10.14 -1.81
CA VAL A 194 9.89 -9.32 -2.24
C VAL A 194 9.01 -10.07 -3.20
N MET A 195 7.71 -9.92 -3.05
CA MET A 195 6.69 -10.25 -4.03
C MET A 195 5.93 -8.99 -4.45
N GLY A 196 5.33 -9.01 -5.63
CA GLY A 196 4.45 -7.94 -6.11
C GLY A 196 3.68 -8.34 -7.34
N TRP A 197 2.75 -7.47 -7.75
CA TRP A 197 1.93 -7.68 -8.94
C TRP A 197 2.70 -7.41 -10.22
N ASP A 198 2.18 -7.89 -11.35
CA ASP A 198 2.90 -7.86 -12.63
C ASP A 198 3.09 -6.46 -13.24
N GLU A 199 2.42 -5.42 -12.72
CA GLU A 199 2.73 -4.02 -13.05
C GLU A 199 4.16 -3.61 -12.69
N LEU A 200 4.79 -4.29 -11.73
CA LEU A 200 6.22 -4.08 -11.43
C LEU A 200 7.10 -4.34 -12.66
N THR A 201 6.64 -5.15 -13.61
CA THR A 201 7.36 -5.43 -14.87
C THR A 201 7.42 -4.23 -15.82
N ASN A 202 6.58 -3.21 -15.61
CA ASN A 202 6.62 -1.94 -16.35
C ASN A 202 7.81 -1.05 -15.93
N THR A 203 8.52 -1.45 -14.88
CA THR A 203 9.66 -0.74 -14.30
C THR A 203 10.88 -1.67 -14.20
N LYS A 204 11.99 -1.16 -13.69
CA LYS A 204 13.12 -2.02 -13.36
C LYS A 204 12.77 -2.86 -12.13
N ILE A 205 12.51 -4.15 -12.36
CA ILE A 205 12.18 -5.11 -11.30
C ILE A 205 13.36 -5.25 -10.33
N PRO A 206 13.14 -5.25 -9.01
CA PRO A 206 14.17 -5.60 -8.05
C PRO A 206 14.66 -7.04 -8.27
N ASP A 207 15.99 -7.25 -8.27
CA ASP A 207 16.57 -8.58 -8.47
C ASP A 207 16.00 -9.60 -7.49
N GLY A 208 15.56 -10.75 -7.99
CA GLY A 208 14.99 -11.84 -7.20
C GLY A 208 13.58 -11.60 -6.68
N ALA A 209 12.88 -10.57 -7.12
CA ALA A 209 11.47 -10.38 -6.82
C ALA A 209 10.61 -11.48 -7.48
N VAL A 210 9.60 -11.95 -6.76
CA VAL A 210 8.59 -12.89 -7.28
C VAL A 210 7.41 -12.08 -7.80
N ILE A 211 7.04 -12.29 -9.06
CA ILE A 211 5.96 -11.56 -9.73
C ILE A 211 4.69 -12.41 -9.81
N PHE A 212 3.58 -11.85 -9.33
CA PHE A 212 2.25 -12.43 -9.50
C PHE A 212 1.58 -11.82 -10.73
N GLY A 213 1.30 -12.65 -11.74
CA GLY A 213 0.58 -12.25 -12.95
C GLY A 213 -0.94 -12.28 -12.70
N TRP A 214 -1.60 -11.14 -12.84
CA TRP A 214 -3.06 -11.04 -12.80
C TRP A 214 -3.63 -10.28 -14.00
N GLN A 215 -2.86 -9.40 -14.59
CA GLN A 215 -3.26 -8.71 -15.82
C GLN A 215 -3.00 -9.59 -17.06
N GLY A 216 -4.02 -9.73 -17.87
CA GLY A 216 -3.95 -10.57 -19.07
C GLY A 216 -3.68 -12.04 -18.69
N TYR A 217 -2.84 -12.71 -19.43
CA TYR A 217 -2.48 -14.12 -19.22
C TYR A 217 -1.17 -14.31 -18.45
N GLY A 218 -0.77 -13.34 -17.63
CA GLY A 218 0.48 -13.40 -16.87
C GLY A 218 1.75 -13.34 -17.72
N GLN A 219 1.67 -12.94 -18.98
CA GLN A 219 2.82 -12.88 -19.91
C GLN A 219 3.93 -11.95 -19.43
N ALA A 220 3.57 -10.91 -18.67
CA ALA A 220 4.53 -9.99 -18.08
C ALA A 220 5.40 -10.66 -17.00
N ALA A 221 4.83 -11.62 -16.25
CA ALA A 221 5.54 -12.37 -15.21
C ALA A 221 6.48 -13.46 -15.78
N LEU A 222 6.38 -13.77 -17.07
CA LEU A 222 7.19 -14.80 -17.75
C LEU A 222 8.43 -14.25 -18.46
N LYS A 223 8.64 -12.93 -18.43
CA LYS A 223 9.81 -12.26 -19.02
C LYS A 223 10.91 -12.09 -17.99
#